data_95b1a9cad44258d3596660659313162b
#
_entry.id   95b1a9cad44258d3596660659313162b
#
_cell.length_a   1.000
_cell.length_b   1.000
_cell.length_c   1.000
_cell.angle_alpha   90.00
_cell.angle_beta   90.00
_cell.angle_gamma   90.00
#
_symmetry.space_group_name_H-M   'P 1'
#
loop_
_entity.id
_entity.type
_entity.pdbx_description
1 polymer ?
#
loop_
_entity_poly.entity_id
_entity_poly.type
_entity_poly.pdbx_seq_one_letter_code
_entity_poly.pdbx_strand_id
1 'polypeptide(L)'
;MIHGLVMTELLLTNSAGGGKSVFKPIDPEHIRMYVCGPTVYNLVHIGNARPVVVFDTLFRVLQALYPKVTYARNITDIDDKIIVAARERDTDIMTLTEEFTDKFRQDMAALNNLDPSIEPKATAHVEGMLDLAARLIERGHAYVSDGHVLFDVTSMEDYGALSGRNLEDMLALSLIHI
;
A
#
# COMPACT_ATOMS: atom_id res chain seq x y z
N MET A 1 10.26 11.01 39.08
CA MET A 1 11.53 10.88 38.35
C MET A 1 11.38 9.71 37.42
N ILE A 2 11.07 9.95 36.15
CA ILE A 2 10.99 8.91 35.13
C ILE A 2 12.43 8.65 34.70
N HIS A 3 12.92 7.45 34.98
CA HIS A 3 14.26 7.00 34.57
C HIS A 3 14.39 7.21 33.07
N GLY A 4 15.48 7.88 32.66
CA GLY A 4 15.77 8.15 31.26
C GLY A 4 15.70 6.86 30.45
N LEU A 5 14.70 6.76 29.60
CA LEU A 5 14.70 5.77 28.53
C LEU A 5 15.95 6.03 27.69
N VAL A 6 16.88 5.12 27.74
CA VAL A 6 17.93 5.04 26.73
C VAL A 6 17.16 4.88 25.41
N MET A 7 17.18 5.92 24.59
CA MET A 7 16.55 5.88 23.26
C MET A 7 17.30 4.83 22.45
N THR A 8 16.78 3.60 22.46
CA THR A 8 17.24 2.54 21.59
C THR A 8 16.88 2.95 20.17
N GLU A 9 17.85 3.03 19.29
CA GLU A 9 17.62 3.38 17.89
C GLU A 9 16.64 2.38 17.25
N LEU A 10 15.60 2.88 16.59
CA LEU A 10 14.67 2.05 15.84
C LEU A 10 15.34 1.59 14.54
N LEU A 11 15.51 0.28 14.39
CA LEU A 11 16.10 -0.34 13.21
C LEU A 11 14.99 -0.96 12.35
N LEU A 12 14.89 -0.54 11.10
CA LEU A 12 13.94 -1.10 10.13
C LEU A 12 14.68 -1.70 8.93
N THR A 13 14.12 -2.78 8.38
CA THR A 13 14.59 -3.33 7.10
C THR A 13 14.17 -2.38 5.98
N ASN A 14 15.12 -1.96 5.16
CA ASN A 14 14.91 -1.05 4.05
C ASN A 14 15.22 -1.77 2.73
N SER A 15 14.23 -1.85 1.84
CA SER A 15 14.40 -2.47 0.51
C SER A 15 15.46 -1.76 -0.34
N ALA A 16 15.57 -0.44 -0.23
CA ALA A 16 16.57 0.33 -1.00
C ALA A 16 18.03 -0.01 -0.65
N GLY A 17 18.28 -0.54 0.55
CA GLY A 17 19.64 -0.91 0.99
C GLY A 17 19.83 -2.40 1.24
N GLY A 18 18.77 -3.21 1.14
CA GLY A 18 18.80 -4.65 1.35
C GLY A 18 19.07 -5.11 2.78
N GLY A 19 19.03 -4.20 3.77
CA GLY A 19 19.39 -4.52 5.16
C GLY A 19 18.63 -3.69 6.20
N LYS A 20 18.95 -3.91 7.47
CA LYS A 20 18.45 -3.08 8.57
C LYS A 20 19.24 -1.78 8.65
N SER A 21 18.54 -0.68 8.74
CA SER A 21 19.11 0.65 8.97
C SER A 21 18.37 1.39 10.08
N VAL A 22 19.05 2.36 10.68
CA VAL A 22 18.43 3.23 11.68
C VAL A 22 17.36 4.05 10.99
N PHE A 23 16.16 4.03 11.55
CA PHE A 23 15.05 4.85 11.07
C PHE A 23 15.34 6.33 11.33
N LYS A 24 15.40 7.11 10.26
CA LYS A 24 15.57 8.56 10.30
C LYS A 24 14.35 9.21 9.66
N PRO A 25 13.46 9.82 10.45
CA PRO A 25 12.27 10.46 9.90
C PRO A 25 12.63 11.69 9.07
N ILE A 26 11.88 11.93 8.01
CA ILE A 26 11.98 13.18 7.22
C ILE A 26 11.53 14.38 8.07
N ASP A 27 10.51 14.16 8.89
CA ASP A 27 9.94 15.16 9.80
C ASP A 27 9.77 14.49 11.18
N PRO A 28 10.64 14.79 12.16
CA PRO A 28 10.57 14.18 13.48
C PRO A 28 9.35 14.62 14.31
N GLU A 29 8.70 15.72 13.96
CA GLU A 29 7.50 16.21 14.64
C GLU A 29 6.23 15.54 14.10
N HIS A 30 6.28 14.97 12.89
CA HIS A 30 5.14 14.32 12.28
C HIS A 30 5.52 13.15 11.38
N ILE A 31 5.49 11.96 11.91
CA ILE A 31 5.71 10.73 11.14
C ILE A 31 4.49 10.43 10.27
N ARG A 32 4.72 10.15 9.00
CA ARG A 32 3.69 9.71 8.04
C ARG A 32 4.04 8.33 7.55
N MET A 33 3.13 7.39 7.77
CA MET A 33 3.29 6.00 7.40
C MET A 33 2.17 5.59 6.43
N TYR A 34 2.52 4.99 5.31
CA TYR A 34 1.57 4.42 4.36
C TYR A 34 1.82 2.93 4.21
N VAL A 35 0.75 2.13 4.26
CA VAL A 35 0.79 0.69 4.06
C VAL A 35 -0.26 0.29 3.05
N CYS A 36 0.10 -0.56 2.09
CA CYS A 36 -0.85 -1.13 1.15
C CYS A 36 -1.89 -1.97 1.90
N GLY A 37 -3.16 -1.70 1.64
CA GLY A 37 -4.28 -2.41 2.23
C GLY A 37 -4.77 -3.60 1.39
N PRO A 38 -5.84 -4.27 1.82
CA PRO A 38 -6.37 -5.45 1.15
C PRO A 38 -7.16 -5.09 -0.11
N THR A 39 -7.28 -6.08 -1.02
CA THR A 39 -8.32 -6.11 -2.05
C THR A 39 -9.54 -6.84 -1.48
N VAL A 40 -10.68 -6.15 -1.42
CA VAL A 40 -11.85 -6.60 -0.65
C VAL A 40 -12.89 -7.32 -1.53
N TYR A 41 -12.59 -8.55 -1.90
CA TYR A 41 -13.47 -9.40 -2.72
C TYR A 41 -13.87 -10.72 -2.05
N ASN A 42 -13.23 -11.07 -0.93
CA ASN A 42 -13.48 -12.29 -0.18
C ASN A 42 -13.02 -12.12 1.28
N LEU A 43 -13.35 -13.10 2.13
CA LEU A 43 -12.83 -13.17 3.50
C LEU A 43 -11.30 -13.15 3.49
N VAL A 44 -10.73 -12.45 4.44
CA VAL A 44 -9.28 -12.44 4.66
C VAL A 44 -8.84 -13.70 5.40
N HIS A 45 -7.60 -14.10 5.18
CA HIS A 45 -6.95 -15.18 5.92
C HIS A 45 -5.74 -14.65 6.68
N ILE A 46 -5.10 -15.50 7.47
CA ILE A 46 -3.95 -15.12 8.32
C ILE A 46 -2.81 -14.46 7.54
N GLY A 47 -2.61 -14.81 6.27
CA GLY A 47 -1.63 -14.20 5.40
C GLY A 47 -1.92 -12.73 5.09
N ASN A 48 -3.20 -12.34 4.99
CA ASN A 48 -3.63 -10.95 4.80
C ASN A 48 -3.56 -10.17 6.13
N ALA A 49 -3.87 -10.81 7.25
CA ALA A 49 -3.81 -10.21 8.57
C ALA A 49 -2.36 -9.92 9.03
N ARG A 50 -1.39 -10.75 8.65
CA ARG A 50 0.00 -10.62 9.06
C ARG A 50 0.59 -9.22 8.80
N PRO A 51 0.54 -8.62 7.61
CA PRO A 51 1.04 -7.26 7.41
C PRO A 51 0.31 -6.24 8.27
N VAL A 52 -1.00 -6.38 8.49
CA VAL A 52 -1.75 -5.45 9.34
C VAL A 52 -1.23 -5.47 10.77
N VAL A 53 -1.06 -6.65 11.37
CA VAL A 53 -0.52 -6.82 12.73
C VAL A 53 0.91 -6.29 12.85
N VAL A 54 1.76 -6.57 11.86
CA VAL A 54 3.15 -6.10 11.85
C VAL A 54 3.22 -4.57 11.80
N PHE A 55 2.43 -3.96 10.93
CA PHE A 55 2.43 -2.49 10.80
C PHE A 55 1.65 -1.80 11.91
N ASP A 56 0.66 -2.43 12.55
CA ASP A 56 0.07 -1.95 13.79
C ASP A 56 1.11 -1.90 14.91
N THR A 57 1.93 -2.94 15.03
CA THR A 57 3.03 -2.94 16.00
C THR A 57 4.00 -1.78 15.75
N LEU A 58 4.39 -1.55 14.49
CA LEU A 58 5.25 -0.41 14.12
C LEU A 58 4.55 0.92 14.42
N PHE A 59 3.27 1.05 14.11
CA PHE A 59 2.49 2.25 14.38
C PHE A 59 2.49 2.60 15.88
N ARG A 60 2.24 1.61 16.74
CA ARG A 60 2.30 1.79 18.22
C ARG A 60 3.70 2.20 18.70
N VAL A 61 4.76 1.59 18.15
CA VAL A 61 6.13 1.97 18.48
C VAL A 61 6.42 3.41 18.05
N LEU A 62 6.02 3.81 16.85
CA LEU A 62 6.19 5.18 16.37
C LEU A 62 5.40 6.18 17.24
N GLN A 63 4.17 5.85 17.65
CA GLN A 63 3.38 6.70 18.57
C GLN A 63 4.03 6.86 19.95
N ALA A 64 4.77 5.86 20.40
CA ALA A 64 5.51 5.96 21.66
C ALA A 64 6.80 6.80 21.56
N LEU A 65 7.38 6.90 20.37
CA LEU A 65 8.66 7.58 20.12
C LEU A 65 8.52 9.02 19.59
N TYR A 66 7.40 9.34 18.92
CA TYR A 66 7.23 10.59 18.19
C TYR A 66 5.93 11.33 18.60
N PRO A 67 5.93 12.67 18.54
CA PRO A 67 4.79 13.48 19.00
C PRO A 67 3.51 13.24 18.21
N LYS A 68 3.65 13.00 16.90
CA LYS A 68 2.52 12.80 15.99
C LYS A 68 2.84 11.74 14.95
N VAL A 69 1.89 10.81 14.75
CA VAL A 69 1.98 9.78 13.72
C VAL A 69 0.66 9.74 12.95
N THR A 70 0.73 9.84 11.64
CA THR A 70 -0.42 9.60 10.74
C THR A 70 -0.17 8.30 9.99
N TYR A 71 -1.07 7.35 10.15
CA TYR A 71 -1.05 6.07 9.49
C TYR A 71 -2.15 6.00 8.43
N ALA A 72 -1.78 5.84 7.18
CA ALA A 72 -2.70 5.62 6.07
C ALA A 72 -2.61 4.17 5.58
N ARG A 73 -3.77 3.53 5.40
CA ARG A 73 -3.91 2.20 4.78
C ARG A 73 -5.11 2.24 3.86
N ASN A 74 -4.89 1.98 2.57
CA ASN A 74 -5.98 2.01 1.60
C ASN A 74 -6.87 0.76 1.65
N ILE A 75 -8.05 0.89 1.06
CA ILE A 75 -8.90 -0.24 0.64
C ILE A 75 -8.89 -0.27 -0.89
N THR A 76 -8.51 -1.41 -1.45
CA THR A 76 -8.62 -1.64 -2.90
C THR A 76 -10.01 -2.22 -3.18
N ASP A 77 -10.93 -1.35 -3.54
CA ASP A 77 -12.33 -1.62 -3.80
C ASP A 77 -12.68 -1.61 -5.31
N ILE A 78 -11.66 -1.61 -6.16
CA ILE A 78 -11.76 -1.82 -7.62
C ILE A 78 -10.56 -2.66 -8.08
N ASP A 79 -10.84 -3.81 -8.73
CA ASP A 79 -9.83 -4.77 -9.20
C ASP A 79 -10.55 -5.83 -10.05
N ASP A 80 -9.84 -6.49 -10.96
CA ASP A 80 -10.43 -7.56 -11.80
C ASP A 80 -11.03 -8.70 -10.96
N LYS A 81 -10.38 -9.05 -9.84
CA LYS A 81 -10.88 -10.08 -8.92
C LYS A 81 -12.22 -9.70 -8.28
N ILE A 82 -12.42 -8.41 -8.00
CA ILE A 82 -13.68 -7.90 -7.47
C ILE A 82 -14.77 -8.03 -8.53
N ILE A 83 -14.47 -7.67 -9.79
CA ILE A 83 -15.41 -7.77 -10.90
C ILE A 83 -15.85 -9.23 -11.12
N VAL A 84 -14.90 -10.17 -11.09
CA VAL A 84 -15.18 -11.60 -11.22
C VAL A 84 -16.05 -12.09 -10.04
N ALA A 85 -15.65 -11.79 -8.81
CA ALA A 85 -16.37 -12.21 -7.61
C ALA A 85 -17.80 -11.65 -7.54
N ALA A 86 -18.00 -10.39 -7.97
CA ALA A 86 -19.31 -9.76 -8.02
C ALA A 86 -20.23 -10.48 -9.03
N ARG A 87 -19.70 -10.83 -10.21
CA ARG A 87 -20.44 -11.60 -11.24
C ARG A 87 -20.81 -13.01 -10.75
N GLU A 88 -19.88 -13.71 -10.11
CA GLU A 88 -20.12 -15.05 -9.57
C GLU A 88 -21.18 -15.07 -8.46
N ARG A 89 -21.35 -13.95 -7.75
CA ARG A 89 -22.34 -13.81 -6.65
C ARG A 89 -23.63 -13.11 -7.08
N ASP A 90 -23.75 -12.75 -8.35
CA ASP A 90 -24.90 -12.01 -8.88
C ASP A 90 -25.20 -10.73 -8.06
N THR A 91 -24.13 -9.96 -7.75
CA THR A 91 -24.21 -8.72 -6.98
C THR A 91 -23.41 -7.62 -7.67
N ASP A 92 -23.62 -6.38 -7.27
CA ASP A 92 -22.81 -5.25 -7.73
C ASP A 92 -21.49 -5.15 -6.91
N ILE A 93 -20.51 -4.47 -7.53
CA ILE A 93 -19.17 -4.30 -6.95
C ILE A 93 -19.22 -3.54 -5.62
N MET A 94 -20.04 -2.51 -5.50
CA MET A 94 -20.11 -1.66 -4.32
C MET A 94 -20.63 -2.48 -3.12
N THR A 95 -21.74 -3.20 -3.29
CA THR A 95 -22.31 -4.08 -2.27
C THR A 95 -21.30 -5.13 -1.82
N LEU A 96 -20.61 -5.78 -2.76
CA LEU A 96 -19.59 -6.78 -2.46
C LEU A 96 -18.44 -6.18 -1.64
N THR A 97 -17.89 -5.07 -2.08
CA THR A 97 -16.71 -4.46 -1.44
C THR A 97 -17.04 -3.86 -0.08
N GLU A 98 -18.24 -3.33 0.13
CA GLU A 98 -18.69 -2.88 1.44
C GLU A 98 -18.80 -4.05 2.42
N GLU A 99 -19.43 -5.15 2.01
CA GLU A 99 -19.55 -6.37 2.83
C GLU A 99 -18.17 -6.85 3.31
N PHE A 100 -17.21 -6.99 2.37
CA PHE A 100 -15.89 -7.53 2.73
C PHE A 100 -14.98 -6.51 3.41
N THR A 101 -15.16 -5.22 3.19
CA THR A 101 -14.49 -4.17 3.97
C THR A 101 -14.91 -4.24 5.44
N ASP A 102 -16.20 -4.39 5.71
CA ASP A 102 -16.72 -4.48 7.08
C ASP A 102 -16.24 -5.76 7.78
N LYS A 103 -16.25 -6.89 7.09
CA LYS A 103 -15.70 -8.14 7.61
C LYS A 103 -14.20 -8.02 7.91
N PHE A 104 -13.44 -7.44 7.00
CA PHE A 104 -12.02 -7.16 7.21
C PHE A 104 -11.78 -6.31 8.46
N ARG A 105 -12.53 -5.22 8.64
CA ARG A 105 -12.41 -4.36 9.83
C ARG A 105 -12.74 -5.13 11.12
N GLN A 106 -13.80 -5.94 11.11
CA GLN A 106 -14.16 -6.77 12.25
C GLN A 106 -13.06 -7.77 12.60
N ASP A 107 -12.49 -8.45 11.61
CA ASP A 107 -11.39 -9.40 11.81
C ASP A 107 -10.14 -8.72 12.36
N MET A 108 -9.80 -7.53 11.84
CA MET A 108 -8.64 -6.76 12.33
C MET A 108 -8.86 -6.23 13.74
N ALA A 109 -10.06 -5.80 14.07
CA ALA A 109 -10.44 -5.40 15.44
C ALA A 109 -10.37 -6.59 16.42
N ALA A 110 -10.82 -7.78 16.01
CA ALA A 110 -10.71 -9.01 16.80
C ALA A 110 -9.25 -9.39 17.10
N LEU A 111 -8.32 -9.03 16.22
CA LEU A 111 -6.87 -9.16 16.43
C LEU A 111 -6.26 -7.99 17.21
N ASN A 112 -7.09 -7.10 17.77
CA ASN A 112 -6.68 -5.93 18.56
C ASN A 112 -5.80 -4.93 17.77
N ASN A 113 -5.95 -4.85 16.45
CA ASN A 113 -5.30 -3.82 15.65
C ASN A 113 -6.00 -2.47 15.81
N LEU A 114 -5.24 -1.39 15.79
CA LEU A 114 -5.76 -0.04 15.71
C LEU A 114 -6.23 0.27 14.28
N ASP A 115 -7.26 1.09 14.20
CA ASP A 115 -7.67 1.64 12.91
C ASP A 115 -6.61 2.59 12.36
N PRO A 116 -6.42 2.64 11.04
CA PRO A 116 -5.56 3.65 10.44
C PRO A 116 -6.16 5.05 10.64
N SER A 117 -5.30 6.07 10.69
CA SER A 117 -5.73 7.47 10.77
C SER A 117 -6.49 7.90 9.50
N ILE A 118 -6.16 7.29 8.36
CA ILE A 118 -6.73 7.57 7.05
C ILE A 118 -6.89 6.24 6.31
N GLU A 119 -8.10 5.96 5.81
CA GLU A 119 -8.41 4.73 5.05
C GLU A 119 -9.04 5.09 3.69
N PRO A 120 -8.23 5.50 2.69
CA PRO A 120 -8.74 5.89 1.38
C PRO A 120 -9.21 4.66 0.58
N LYS A 121 -10.35 4.79 -0.09
CA LYS A 121 -10.84 3.81 -1.07
C LYS A 121 -10.30 4.15 -2.46
N ALA A 122 -9.89 3.16 -3.24
CA ALA A 122 -9.36 3.37 -4.59
C ALA A 122 -10.41 4.03 -5.51
N THR A 123 -11.68 3.63 -5.42
CA THR A 123 -12.78 4.22 -6.19
C THR A 123 -12.96 5.72 -5.96
N ALA A 124 -12.68 6.21 -4.75
CA ALA A 124 -12.78 7.64 -4.43
C ALA A 124 -11.65 8.50 -5.05
N HIS A 125 -10.64 7.87 -5.66
CA HIS A 125 -9.46 8.54 -6.21
C HIS A 125 -9.27 8.34 -7.71
N VAL A 126 -10.26 7.76 -8.40
CA VAL A 126 -10.17 7.45 -9.85
C VAL A 126 -9.90 8.71 -10.68
N GLU A 127 -10.56 9.83 -10.40
CA GLU A 127 -10.30 11.09 -11.11
C GLU A 127 -8.84 11.53 -10.99
N GLY A 128 -8.26 11.48 -9.78
CA GLY A 128 -6.86 11.80 -9.59
C GLY A 128 -5.90 10.81 -10.28
N MET A 129 -6.28 9.54 -10.40
CA MET A 129 -5.52 8.55 -11.16
C MET A 129 -5.56 8.86 -12.67
N LEU A 130 -6.72 9.26 -13.20
CA LEU A 130 -6.86 9.67 -14.60
C LEU A 130 -6.05 10.92 -14.92
N ASP A 131 -6.08 11.92 -14.04
CA ASP A 131 -5.26 13.13 -14.18
C ASP A 131 -3.76 12.80 -14.18
N LEU A 132 -3.32 11.91 -13.29
CA LEU A 132 -1.94 11.44 -13.26
C LEU A 132 -1.56 10.72 -14.56
N ALA A 133 -2.41 9.81 -15.04
CA ALA A 133 -2.20 9.09 -16.29
C ALA A 133 -2.09 10.06 -17.49
N ALA A 134 -2.96 11.04 -17.60
CA ALA A 134 -2.91 12.06 -18.65
C ALA A 134 -1.57 12.83 -18.62
N ARG A 135 -1.12 13.25 -17.44
CA ARG A 135 0.16 13.95 -17.27
C ARG A 135 1.37 13.07 -17.61
N LEU A 136 1.30 11.76 -17.35
CA LEU A 136 2.35 10.82 -17.75
C LEU A 136 2.42 10.66 -19.27
N ILE A 137 1.27 10.60 -19.95
CA ILE A 137 1.18 10.56 -21.42
C ILE A 137 1.78 11.85 -22.01
N GLU A 138 1.37 13.03 -21.52
CA GLU A 138 1.89 14.32 -21.97
C GLU A 138 3.41 14.45 -21.84
N ARG A 139 3.99 13.80 -20.82
CA ARG A 139 5.43 13.80 -20.56
C ARG A 139 6.20 12.70 -21.28
N GLY A 140 5.51 11.82 -22.02
CA GLY A 140 6.11 10.72 -22.73
C GLY A 140 6.51 9.53 -21.85
N HIS A 141 5.97 9.41 -20.64
CA HIS A 141 6.21 8.30 -19.72
C HIS A 141 5.10 7.23 -19.74
N ALA A 142 4.02 7.48 -20.47
CA ALA A 142 2.95 6.52 -20.67
C ALA A 142 2.39 6.64 -22.08
N TYR A 143 1.72 5.59 -22.55
CA TYR A 143 1.12 5.53 -23.87
C TYR A 143 -0.20 4.74 -23.82
N VAL A 144 -1.04 4.90 -24.85
CA VAL A 144 -2.29 4.16 -25.01
C VAL A 144 -2.08 3.03 -26.00
N SER A 145 -2.45 1.81 -25.61
CA SER A 145 -2.48 0.63 -26.50
C SER A 145 -3.69 -0.24 -26.15
N ASP A 146 -4.46 -0.62 -27.19
CA ASP A 146 -5.62 -1.49 -27.06
C ASP A 146 -6.65 -1.09 -25.97
N GLY A 147 -6.84 0.22 -25.79
CA GLY A 147 -7.75 0.77 -24.76
C GLY A 147 -7.20 0.81 -23.33
N HIS A 148 -5.92 0.48 -23.14
CA HIS A 148 -5.22 0.56 -21.88
C HIS A 148 -4.21 1.71 -21.88
N VAL A 149 -3.98 2.32 -20.73
CA VAL A 149 -2.85 3.24 -20.50
C VAL A 149 -1.72 2.45 -19.87
N LEU A 150 -0.59 2.42 -20.54
CA LEU A 150 0.60 1.67 -20.13
C LEU A 150 1.72 2.63 -19.78
N PHE A 151 2.44 2.37 -18.68
CA PHE A 151 3.62 3.13 -18.32
C PHE A 151 4.83 2.60 -19.09
N ASP A 152 5.57 3.49 -19.75
CA ASP A 152 6.82 3.14 -20.41
C ASP A 152 7.96 3.07 -19.41
N VAL A 153 8.26 1.87 -18.93
CA VAL A 153 9.34 1.63 -17.94
C VAL A 153 10.72 2.03 -18.47
N THR A 154 10.92 2.03 -19.80
CA THR A 154 12.19 2.40 -20.43
C THR A 154 12.43 3.91 -20.40
N SER A 155 11.38 4.69 -20.19
CA SER A 155 11.44 6.14 -20.05
C SER A 155 11.99 6.62 -18.67
N MET A 156 12.23 5.67 -17.74
CA MET A 156 12.69 5.95 -16.38
C MET A 156 14.02 5.21 -16.13
N GLU A 157 15.14 5.93 -16.16
CA GLU A 157 16.49 5.34 -16.04
C GLU A 157 16.72 4.55 -14.75
N ASP A 158 16.12 4.97 -13.66
CA ASP A 158 16.23 4.34 -12.33
C ASP A 158 15.08 3.37 -12.01
N TYR A 159 14.31 2.95 -13.02
CA TYR A 159 13.22 1.98 -12.81
C TYR A 159 13.76 0.67 -12.21
N GLY A 160 13.21 0.27 -11.07
CA GLY A 160 13.69 -0.90 -10.33
C GLY A 160 14.75 -0.62 -9.26
N ALA A 161 15.33 0.58 -9.20
CA ALA A 161 16.38 0.92 -8.23
C ALA A 161 15.94 0.72 -6.77
N LEU A 162 14.70 1.06 -6.42
CA LEU A 162 14.16 0.86 -5.07
C LEU A 162 14.09 -0.62 -4.67
N SER A 163 13.72 -1.50 -5.60
CA SER A 163 13.61 -2.94 -5.37
C SER A 163 14.93 -3.69 -5.56
N GLY A 164 15.96 -3.01 -6.08
CA GLY A 164 17.25 -3.63 -6.46
C GLY A 164 17.14 -4.58 -7.63
N ARG A 165 16.11 -4.42 -8.49
CA ARG A 165 15.88 -5.25 -9.68
C ARG A 165 16.24 -4.48 -10.93
N ASN A 166 16.88 -5.15 -11.88
CA ASN A 166 17.10 -4.61 -13.23
C ASN A 166 15.95 -5.02 -14.18
N LEU A 167 15.85 -4.32 -15.31
CA LEU A 167 14.82 -4.57 -16.32
C LEU A 167 14.89 -5.99 -16.90
N GLU A 168 16.07 -6.54 -17.10
CA GLU A 168 16.26 -7.88 -17.68
C GLU A 168 15.68 -8.95 -16.75
N ASP A 169 15.95 -8.86 -15.44
CA ASP A 169 15.38 -9.76 -14.43
C ASP A 169 13.85 -9.65 -14.36
N MET A 170 13.30 -8.43 -14.50
CA MET A 170 11.85 -8.21 -14.49
C MET A 170 11.17 -8.80 -15.72
N LEU A 171 11.78 -8.68 -16.90
CA LEU A 171 11.30 -9.30 -18.14
C LEU A 171 11.34 -10.84 -18.05
N ALA A 172 12.46 -11.40 -17.56
CA ALA A 172 12.63 -12.84 -17.40
C ALA A 172 11.61 -13.47 -16.44
N LEU A 173 11.18 -12.73 -15.41
CA LEU A 173 10.17 -13.15 -14.46
C LEU A 173 8.73 -12.86 -14.91
N SER A 174 8.54 -12.37 -16.14
CA SER A 174 7.23 -11.93 -16.66
C SER A 174 6.51 -10.93 -15.72
N LEU A 175 7.29 -10.14 -14.98
CA LEU A 175 6.76 -9.13 -14.06
C LEU A 175 6.40 -7.82 -14.77
N ILE A 176 6.86 -7.69 -16.03
CA ILE A 176 6.53 -6.58 -16.91
C ILE A 176 6.00 -7.18 -18.20
N HIS A 177 4.69 -7.15 -18.36
CA HIS A 177 4.03 -7.35 -19.64
C HIS A 177 3.70 -5.98 -20.18
N ILE A 178 4.49 -5.56 -21.09
CA ILE A 178 4.26 -4.32 -21.82
C ILE A 178 4.02 -4.64 -23.27
#